data_094ff6f31c8d57611a87aee453eb96dc
#
_entry.id   094ff6f31c8d57611a87aee453eb96dc
#
_cell.length_a   1.000
_cell.length_b   1.000
_cell.length_c   1.000
_cell.angle_alpha   90.00
_cell.angle_beta   90.00
_cell.angle_gamma   90.00
#
_symmetry.space_group_name_H-M   'P 1'
#
loop_
_entity.id
_entity.type
_entity.pdbx_description
1 polymer ?
#
loop_
_entity_poly.entity_id
_entity_poly.type
_entity_poly.pdbx_seq_one_letter_code
_entity_poly.pdbx_strand_id
1 'polypeptide(L)'
;MKALTIKGAVLTAVLATAGMTAQAQEKVVVQMKWVPQAQFAGYYVAAAKGYYKDAGLDVTIKPGGPDVSPVQVLAGNQADAIVNWMPDALAAREAGVPLVNIAQIFDKSGLMLTCKKASGVATPKDFKGKTLGVWFGGNEYPFLNWMAKLGLKPDADVKVLKQGFNVDPLLQNQAACISTMIYNEYWQVVDAGVKESDLITFFYEKEGVASLEDGLYALESKLKDPAFVARMGKFVKATLKGWNDAVKDPAGAAKIVVAADPSGSATLKVQERQMKNVATLISNAGTAKMGYLDPAAYERTVKVLLAGGSSPVIKKDPGKAAYTHAVFEAASK
;
A
#
# COMPACT_ATOMS: atom_id res chain seq x y z
N MET A 1 44.47 65.27 52.84
CA MET A 1 44.08 64.81 51.53
C MET A 1 43.83 63.30 51.65
N LYS A 2 42.54 62.89 51.59
CA LYS A 2 42.14 61.45 51.75
C LYS A 2 41.96 60.85 50.38
N ALA A 3 42.72 59.82 50.06
CA ALA A 3 42.59 59.08 48.85
C ALA A 3 41.41 58.06 48.96
N LEU A 4 40.49 58.09 48.00
CA LEU A 4 39.32 57.22 47.91
C LEU A 4 39.65 56.09 47.00
N THR A 5 39.69 54.84 47.52
CA THR A 5 39.96 53.62 46.76
C THR A 5 38.63 53.02 46.34
N ILE A 6 38.37 53.01 45.03
CA ILE A 6 37.19 52.35 44.44
C ILE A 6 37.54 50.86 44.12
N LYS A 7 36.89 49.95 44.80
CA LYS A 7 36.95 48.52 44.49
C LYS A 7 35.95 48.19 43.39
N GLY A 8 36.43 47.95 42.20
CA GLY A 8 35.59 47.43 41.09
C GLY A 8 35.30 45.95 41.27
N ALA A 9 34.02 45.59 41.39
CA ALA A 9 33.55 44.23 41.34
C ALA A 9 33.33 43.82 39.86
N VAL A 10 34.13 42.91 39.39
CA VAL A 10 33.93 42.27 38.04
C VAL A 10 32.91 41.17 38.17
N LEU A 11 31.70 41.43 37.62
CA LEU A 11 30.64 40.44 37.56
C LEU A 11 30.85 39.56 36.29
N THR A 12 31.39 38.35 36.45
CA THR A 12 31.57 37.39 35.35
C THR A 12 30.22 36.70 35.07
N ALA A 13 29.52 37.16 34.04
CA ALA A 13 28.32 36.48 33.55
C ALA A 13 28.72 35.22 32.79
N VAL A 14 28.52 34.04 33.39
CA VAL A 14 28.64 32.75 32.71
C VAL A 14 27.39 32.54 31.84
N LEU A 15 27.50 32.76 30.52
CA LEU A 15 26.50 32.34 29.56
C LEU A 15 26.56 30.80 29.45
N ALA A 16 25.60 30.14 30.10
CA ALA A 16 25.33 28.72 29.85
C ALA A 16 24.66 28.60 28.48
N THR A 17 25.43 28.39 27.43
CA THR A 17 24.92 27.95 26.13
C THR A 17 24.47 26.51 26.31
N ALA A 18 23.16 26.31 26.52
CA ALA A 18 22.51 25.01 26.39
C ALA A 18 22.65 24.60 24.92
N GLY A 19 23.69 23.83 24.61
CA GLY A 19 23.85 23.20 23.33
C GLY A 19 22.68 22.26 23.12
N MET A 20 21.69 22.67 22.34
CA MET A 20 20.69 21.74 21.74
C MET A 20 21.49 20.85 20.81
N THR A 21 21.91 19.69 21.29
CA THR A 21 22.40 18.62 20.42
C THR A 21 21.22 18.24 19.52
N ALA A 22 21.28 18.67 18.26
CA ALA A 22 20.35 18.20 17.26
C ALA A 22 20.49 16.68 17.22
N GLN A 23 19.54 15.96 17.80
CA GLN A 23 19.52 14.50 17.76
C GLN A 23 19.41 14.09 16.30
N ALA A 24 20.37 13.33 15.81
CA ALA A 24 20.36 12.84 14.44
C ALA A 24 19.05 12.05 14.18
N GLN A 25 18.37 12.39 13.09
CA GLN A 25 17.13 11.74 12.73
C GLN A 25 17.37 10.25 12.44
N GLU A 26 16.48 9.40 12.93
CA GLU A 26 16.52 7.95 12.67
C GLU A 26 16.10 7.69 11.22
N LYS A 27 16.92 7.00 10.45
CA LYS A 27 16.63 6.68 9.04
C LYS A 27 15.58 5.58 8.94
N VAL A 28 14.64 5.75 8.01
CA VAL A 28 13.64 4.75 7.62
C VAL A 28 13.54 4.74 6.10
N VAL A 29 13.69 3.57 5.49
CA VAL A 29 13.48 3.37 4.06
C VAL A 29 12.22 2.52 3.88
N VAL A 30 11.24 3.06 3.13
CA VAL A 30 10.02 2.31 2.76
C VAL A 30 9.96 2.15 1.24
N GLN A 31 9.73 0.91 0.78
CA GLN A 31 9.52 0.59 -0.63
C GLN A 31 8.02 0.52 -0.92
N MET A 32 7.55 1.36 -1.85
CA MET A 32 6.17 1.30 -2.33
C MET A 32 5.98 0.11 -3.28
N LYS A 33 4.74 -0.39 -3.35
CA LYS A 33 4.39 -1.48 -4.27
C LYS A 33 4.33 -1.03 -5.72
N TRP A 34 3.89 0.21 -5.97
CA TRP A 34 3.62 0.72 -7.31
C TRP A 34 4.22 2.11 -7.54
N VAL A 35 4.03 2.66 -8.74
CA VAL A 35 4.44 4.02 -9.09
C VAL A 35 3.77 5.07 -8.19
N PRO A 36 4.34 6.28 -8.07
CA PRO A 36 3.75 7.35 -7.27
C PRO A 36 2.35 7.70 -7.76
N GLN A 37 1.37 7.50 -6.89
CA GLN A 37 -0.04 7.83 -7.16
C GLN A 37 -0.81 7.96 -5.85
N ALA A 38 -2.05 8.45 -5.91
CA ALA A 38 -2.88 8.71 -4.73
C ALA A 38 -3.20 7.47 -3.89
N GLN A 39 -2.99 6.26 -4.43
CA GLN A 39 -2.97 5.00 -3.68
C GLN A 39 -2.01 5.04 -2.49
N PHE A 40 -0.97 5.88 -2.54
CA PHE A 40 0.03 6.01 -1.47
C PHE A 40 0.03 7.42 -0.85
N ALA A 41 -1.04 8.18 -1.04
CA ALA A 41 -1.10 9.59 -0.67
C ALA A 41 -0.69 9.86 0.78
N GLY A 42 -1.09 9.02 1.73
CA GLY A 42 -0.77 9.21 3.15
C GLY A 42 0.73 9.28 3.44
N TYR A 43 1.53 8.50 2.74
CA TYR A 43 2.99 8.52 2.87
C TYR A 43 3.59 9.83 2.34
N TYR A 44 3.16 10.27 1.16
CA TYR A 44 3.62 11.52 0.54
C TYR A 44 3.15 12.74 1.32
N VAL A 45 1.91 12.74 1.83
CA VAL A 45 1.37 13.82 2.67
C VAL A 45 2.14 13.92 3.99
N ALA A 46 2.45 12.77 4.64
CA ALA A 46 3.25 12.76 5.86
C ALA A 46 4.66 13.35 5.62
N ALA A 47 5.28 13.03 4.50
CA ALA A 47 6.58 13.58 4.12
C ALA A 47 6.50 15.09 3.84
N ALA A 48 5.55 15.51 2.99
CA ALA A 48 5.40 16.91 2.56
C ALA A 48 5.02 17.85 3.71
N LYS A 49 4.20 17.36 4.67
CA LYS A 49 3.80 18.13 5.85
C LYS A 49 4.81 18.04 7.01
N GLY A 50 5.94 17.36 6.82
CA GLY A 50 7.00 17.26 7.82
C GLY A 50 6.72 16.30 8.98
N TYR A 51 5.65 15.50 8.95
CA TYR A 51 5.26 14.63 10.07
C TYR A 51 6.31 13.60 10.45
N TYR A 52 7.09 13.11 9.46
CA TYR A 52 8.23 12.25 9.74
C TYR A 52 9.35 12.98 10.46
N LYS A 53 9.67 14.20 10.01
CA LYS A 53 10.70 15.05 10.66
C LYS A 53 10.32 15.39 12.09
N ASP A 54 9.04 15.73 12.31
CA ASP A 54 8.50 16.02 13.65
C ASP A 54 8.58 14.80 14.58
N ALA A 55 8.52 13.59 14.01
CA ALA A 55 8.71 12.34 14.73
C ALA A 55 10.19 11.96 14.92
N GLY A 56 11.14 12.81 14.49
CA GLY A 56 12.58 12.52 14.55
C GLY A 56 13.08 11.53 13.50
N LEU A 57 12.36 11.39 12.37
CA LEU A 57 12.68 10.45 11.32
C LEU A 57 13.14 11.13 10.02
N ASP A 58 14.16 10.54 9.39
CA ASP A 58 14.58 10.80 8.01
C ASP A 58 14.05 9.66 7.14
N VAL A 59 12.92 9.91 6.44
CA VAL A 59 12.20 8.87 5.69
C VAL A 59 12.47 8.99 4.20
N THR A 60 12.95 7.90 3.60
CA THR A 60 13.06 7.72 2.16
C THR A 60 11.92 6.86 1.64
N ILE A 61 11.06 7.42 0.79
CA ILE A 61 9.99 6.71 0.09
C ILE A 61 10.52 6.30 -1.28
N LYS A 62 10.76 5.00 -1.48
CA LYS A 62 11.19 4.46 -2.79
C LYS A 62 9.97 4.14 -3.63
N PRO A 63 9.85 4.65 -4.87
CA PRO A 63 8.75 4.27 -5.76
C PRO A 63 8.89 2.80 -6.17
N GLY A 64 7.75 2.17 -6.43
CA GLY A 64 7.65 0.84 -7.02
C GLY A 64 7.29 0.87 -8.50
N GLY A 65 6.73 -0.22 -8.99
CA GLY A 65 6.29 -0.36 -10.37
C GLY A 65 6.15 -1.83 -10.77
N PRO A 66 5.72 -2.12 -12.02
CA PRO A 66 5.48 -3.50 -12.48
C PRO A 66 6.73 -4.38 -12.48
N ASP A 67 7.92 -3.79 -12.54
CA ASP A 67 9.20 -4.50 -12.60
C ASP A 67 9.97 -4.48 -11.27
N VAL A 68 9.36 -3.92 -10.20
CA VAL A 68 9.94 -3.85 -8.86
C VAL A 68 9.24 -4.86 -7.96
N SER A 69 9.98 -5.81 -7.40
CA SER A 69 9.49 -6.71 -6.35
C SER A 69 9.80 -6.13 -4.97
N PRO A 70 8.81 -5.61 -4.23
CA PRO A 70 9.03 -5.11 -2.88
C PRO A 70 9.59 -6.20 -1.95
N VAL A 71 9.13 -7.44 -2.12
CA VAL A 71 9.62 -8.60 -1.35
C VAL A 71 11.13 -8.79 -1.50
N GLN A 72 11.66 -8.73 -2.72
CA GLN A 72 13.10 -8.86 -2.96
C GLN A 72 13.88 -7.68 -2.38
N VAL A 73 13.35 -6.45 -2.48
CA VAL A 73 13.97 -5.27 -1.88
C VAL A 73 14.09 -5.43 -0.36
N LEU A 74 13.03 -5.92 0.31
CA LEU A 74 13.04 -6.13 1.75
C LEU A 74 13.95 -7.30 2.16
N ALA A 75 13.88 -8.43 1.44
CA ALA A 75 14.74 -9.60 1.68
C ALA A 75 16.23 -9.25 1.53
N GLY A 76 16.56 -8.35 0.59
CA GLY A 76 17.90 -7.80 0.38
C GLY A 76 18.32 -6.73 1.41
N ASN A 77 17.52 -6.46 2.47
CA ASN A 77 17.75 -5.40 3.46
C ASN A 77 17.93 -4.00 2.85
N GLN A 78 17.31 -3.72 1.70
CA GLN A 78 17.37 -2.42 1.03
C GLN A 78 16.23 -1.48 1.45
N ALA A 79 15.32 -1.95 2.29
CA ALA A 79 14.26 -1.19 2.94
C ALA A 79 14.02 -1.72 4.35
N ASP A 80 13.48 -0.87 5.23
CA ASP A 80 13.02 -1.25 6.57
C ASP A 80 11.61 -1.85 6.54
N ALA A 81 10.78 -1.32 5.64
CA ALA A 81 9.42 -1.81 5.41
C ALA A 81 9.02 -1.70 3.94
N ILE A 82 8.00 -2.45 3.57
CA ILE A 82 7.40 -2.42 2.23
C ILE A 82 5.89 -2.26 2.32
N VAL A 83 5.30 -1.59 1.33
CA VAL A 83 3.86 -1.69 1.07
C VAL A 83 3.64 -2.86 0.13
N ASN A 84 2.77 -3.78 0.51
CA ASN A 84 2.48 -4.96 -0.30
C ASN A 84 1.05 -5.48 -0.07
N TRP A 85 0.57 -6.33 -0.97
CA TRP A 85 -0.68 -7.04 -0.80
C TRP A 85 -0.46 -8.30 0.04
N MET A 86 -1.45 -8.64 0.87
CA MET A 86 -1.36 -9.78 1.77
C MET A 86 -1.15 -11.13 1.04
N PRO A 87 -1.79 -11.42 -0.11
CA PRO A 87 -1.52 -12.65 -0.85
C PRO A 87 -0.05 -12.85 -1.20
N ASP A 88 0.60 -11.81 -1.73
CA ASP A 88 2.02 -11.86 -2.07
C ASP A 88 2.91 -11.99 -0.84
N ALA A 89 2.56 -11.27 0.24
CA ALA A 89 3.30 -11.33 1.50
C ALA A 89 3.23 -12.74 2.13
N LEU A 90 2.06 -13.39 2.10
CA LEU A 90 1.89 -14.73 2.66
C LEU A 90 2.53 -15.82 1.77
N ALA A 91 2.45 -15.68 0.45
CA ALA A 91 3.17 -16.55 -0.49
C ALA A 91 4.69 -16.44 -0.31
N ALA A 92 5.20 -15.22 -0.18
CA ALA A 92 6.62 -14.98 0.09
C ALA A 92 7.05 -15.58 1.44
N ARG A 93 6.21 -15.47 2.48
CA ARG A 93 6.47 -16.08 3.78
C ARG A 93 6.53 -17.61 3.67
N GLU A 94 5.63 -18.25 2.94
CA GLU A 94 5.67 -19.70 2.69
C GLU A 94 6.92 -20.11 1.91
N ALA A 95 7.39 -19.25 0.99
CA ALA A 95 8.63 -19.44 0.24
C ALA A 95 9.91 -19.14 1.05
N GLY A 96 9.80 -18.81 2.34
CA GLY A 96 10.94 -18.63 3.24
C GLY A 96 11.40 -17.18 3.48
N VAL A 97 10.67 -16.18 2.96
CA VAL A 97 10.89 -14.76 3.29
C VAL A 97 9.90 -14.35 4.39
N PRO A 98 10.30 -14.28 5.67
CA PRO A 98 9.38 -14.19 6.81
C PRO A 98 8.83 -12.77 6.97
N LEU A 99 7.93 -12.38 6.07
CA LEU A 99 7.21 -11.11 6.12
C LEU A 99 6.17 -11.14 7.23
N VAL A 100 6.05 -10.00 7.94
CA VAL A 100 5.05 -9.79 9.00
C VAL A 100 4.33 -8.48 8.72
N ASN A 101 3.00 -8.51 8.67
CA ASN A 101 2.18 -7.30 8.60
C ASN A 101 2.33 -6.52 9.91
N ILE A 102 2.68 -5.23 9.82
CA ILE A 102 2.90 -4.34 10.97
C ILE A 102 1.88 -3.20 11.04
N ALA A 103 1.16 -2.94 9.94
CA ALA A 103 0.00 -2.04 9.89
C ALA A 103 -0.82 -2.33 8.62
N GLN A 104 -2.15 -2.23 8.72
CA GLN A 104 -3.06 -2.43 7.59
C GLN A 104 -3.80 -1.12 7.30
N ILE A 105 -3.57 -0.55 6.13
CA ILE A 105 -4.15 0.74 5.76
C ILE A 105 -5.48 0.55 5.04
N PHE A 106 -5.53 -0.33 4.03
CA PHE A 106 -6.74 -0.60 3.27
C PHE A 106 -7.52 -1.73 3.92
N ASP A 107 -8.77 -1.46 4.29
CA ASP A 107 -9.66 -2.43 4.94
C ASP A 107 -10.49 -3.23 3.93
N LYS A 108 -10.53 -2.75 2.67
CA LYS A 108 -11.28 -3.34 1.56
C LYS A 108 -10.40 -3.44 0.32
N SER A 109 -10.73 -4.41 -0.54
CA SER A 109 -10.09 -4.54 -1.86
C SER A 109 -10.74 -3.57 -2.86
N GLY A 110 -9.91 -2.87 -3.62
CA GLY A 110 -10.33 -2.07 -4.77
C GLY A 110 -10.25 -2.83 -6.09
N LEU A 111 -9.86 -4.10 -6.08
CA LEU A 111 -9.65 -4.90 -7.27
C LEU A 111 -10.95 -5.29 -7.95
N MET A 112 -10.97 -5.10 -9.27
CA MET A 112 -12.06 -5.48 -10.16
C MET A 112 -11.53 -6.21 -11.39
N LEU A 113 -12.36 -7.00 -12.03
CA LEU A 113 -12.19 -7.41 -13.41
C LEU A 113 -13.20 -6.63 -14.26
N THR A 114 -12.70 -5.80 -15.16
CA THR A 114 -13.52 -4.93 -16.05
C THR A 114 -13.53 -5.50 -17.46
N CYS A 115 -14.72 -5.69 -18.00
CA CYS A 115 -14.96 -6.28 -19.31
C CYS A 115 -15.75 -5.32 -20.20
N LYS A 116 -15.54 -5.35 -21.53
CA LYS A 116 -16.51 -4.76 -22.47
C LYS A 116 -17.70 -5.69 -22.62
N LYS A 117 -18.94 -5.18 -22.54
CA LYS A 117 -20.15 -5.97 -22.80
C LYS A 117 -20.14 -6.63 -24.19
N ALA A 118 -19.56 -5.95 -25.19
CA ALA A 118 -19.38 -6.48 -26.52
C ALA A 118 -18.51 -7.75 -26.59
N SER A 119 -17.73 -8.08 -25.55
CA SER A 119 -16.96 -9.32 -25.47
C SER A 119 -17.82 -10.56 -25.23
N GLY A 120 -19.12 -10.37 -24.95
CA GLY A 120 -20.05 -11.45 -24.63
C GLY A 120 -19.90 -11.98 -23.20
N VAL A 121 -19.21 -11.25 -22.32
CA VAL A 121 -19.11 -11.56 -20.90
C VAL A 121 -20.23 -10.82 -20.16
N ALA A 122 -21.15 -11.54 -19.54
CA ALA A 122 -22.23 -11.02 -18.70
C ALA A 122 -22.11 -11.49 -17.24
N THR A 123 -21.51 -12.66 -17.04
CA THR A 123 -21.31 -13.29 -15.74
C THR A 123 -19.91 -13.90 -15.64
N PRO A 124 -19.39 -14.24 -14.46
CA PRO A 124 -18.11 -14.93 -14.33
C PRO A 124 -18.04 -16.29 -15.03
N LYS A 125 -19.18 -16.96 -15.28
CA LYS A 125 -19.25 -18.21 -16.03
C LYS A 125 -18.83 -18.05 -17.51
N ASP A 126 -18.98 -16.86 -18.04
CA ASP A 126 -18.64 -16.54 -19.44
C ASP A 126 -17.14 -16.30 -19.67
N PHE A 127 -16.32 -16.40 -18.62
CA PHE A 127 -14.86 -16.30 -18.73
C PHE A 127 -14.25 -17.47 -19.50
N LYS A 128 -14.92 -18.63 -19.54
CA LYS A 128 -14.41 -19.79 -20.28
C LYS A 128 -14.20 -19.47 -21.76
N GLY A 129 -13.00 -19.79 -22.26
CA GLY A 129 -12.58 -19.50 -23.64
C GLY A 129 -12.18 -18.04 -23.91
N LYS A 130 -12.23 -17.16 -22.89
CA LYS A 130 -11.84 -15.74 -23.05
C LYS A 130 -10.37 -15.50 -22.69
N THR A 131 -9.83 -14.43 -23.26
CA THR A 131 -8.55 -13.86 -22.81
C THR A 131 -8.82 -12.84 -21.71
N LEU A 132 -8.17 -12.99 -20.56
CA LEU A 132 -8.29 -12.12 -19.40
C LEU A 132 -6.92 -11.50 -19.07
N GLY A 133 -6.85 -10.18 -19.01
CA GLY A 133 -5.66 -9.46 -18.62
C GLY A 133 -5.49 -9.47 -17.09
N VAL A 134 -4.34 -9.89 -16.63
CA VAL A 134 -4.03 -10.08 -15.21
C VAL A 134 -2.66 -9.51 -14.89
N TRP A 135 -2.55 -8.75 -13.80
CA TRP A 135 -1.25 -8.33 -13.28
C TRP A 135 -0.55 -9.52 -12.61
N PHE A 136 0.78 -9.54 -12.73
CA PHE A 136 1.65 -10.51 -12.08
C PHE A 136 2.49 -9.87 -10.97
N GLY A 137 3.39 -10.65 -10.37
CA GLY A 137 4.23 -10.19 -9.27
C GLY A 137 3.49 -10.19 -7.93
N GLY A 138 2.62 -11.19 -7.74
CA GLY A 138 1.79 -11.37 -6.54
C GLY A 138 0.39 -10.76 -6.65
N ASN A 139 0.11 -9.98 -7.70
CA ASN A 139 -1.23 -9.40 -7.92
C ASN A 139 -2.20 -10.40 -8.58
N GLU A 140 -1.69 -11.48 -9.19
CA GLU A 140 -2.46 -12.56 -9.80
C GLU A 140 -3.19 -13.45 -8.77
N TYR A 141 -2.75 -13.50 -7.55
CA TYR A 141 -3.25 -14.45 -6.57
C TYR A 141 -4.77 -14.37 -6.31
N PRO A 142 -5.39 -13.20 -6.12
CA PRO A 142 -6.85 -13.12 -6.00
C PRO A 142 -7.58 -13.64 -7.25
N PHE A 143 -7.03 -13.38 -8.44
CA PHE A 143 -7.57 -13.90 -9.69
C PHE A 143 -7.48 -15.43 -9.76
N LEU A 144 -6.32 -16.00 -9.43
CA LEU A 144 -6.14 -17.45 -9.44
C LEU A 144 -7.11 -18.14 -8.47
N ASN A 145 -7.32 -17.58 -7.28
CA ASN A 145 -8.32 -18.08 -6.34
C ASN A 145 -9.73 -17.99 -6.89
N TRP A 146 -10.05 -16.92 -7.61
CA TRP A 146 -11.36 -16.79 -8.23
C TRP A 146 -11.58 -17.82 -9.33
N MET A 147 -10.58 -18.05 -10.20
CA MET A 147 -10.65 -19.10 -11.22
C MET A 147 -10.85 -20.47 -10.58
N ALA A 148 -10.13 -20.79 -9.53
CA ALA A 148 -10.29 -22.05 -8.78
C ALA A 148 -11.71 -22.19 -8.21
N LYS A 149 -12.28 -21.14 -7.62
CA LYS A 149 -13.66 -21.12 -7.12
C LYS A 149 -14.70 -21.36 -8.22
N LEU A 150 -14.44 -20.88 -9.44
CA LEU A 150 -15.29 -21.09 -10.60
C LEU A 150 -15.06 -22.46 -11.25
N GLY A 151 -14.08 -23.25 -10.83
CA GLY A 151 -13.67 -24.50 -11.47
C GLY A 151 -12.98 -24.30 -12.80
N LEU A 152 -12.46 -23.10 -13.08
CA LEU A 152 -11.73 -22.75 -14.29
C LEU A 152 -10.23 -22.91 -14.09
N LYS A 153 -9.55 -23.45 -15.09
CA LYS A 153 -8.10 -23.60 -15.08
C LYS A 153 -7.46 -22.49 -15.93
N PRO A 154 -6.60 -21.64 -15.35
CA PRO A 154 -5.77 -20.72 -16.12
C PRO A 154 -5.00 -21.44 -17.20
N ASP A 155 -4.87 -20.81 -18.37
CA ASP A 155 -4.22 -21.31 -19.59
C ASP A 155 -4.87 -22.55 -20.27
N ALA A 156 -5.82 -23.20 -19.60
CA ALA A 156 -6.62 -24.29 -20.21
C ALA A 156 -8.05 -23.83 -20.54
N ASP A 157 -8.76 -23.26 -19.54
CA ASP A 157 -10.14 -22.81 -19.69
C ASP A 157 -10.23 -21.31 -19.99
N VAL A 158 -9.26 -20.51 -19.51
CA VAL A 158 -9.12 -19.06 -19.77
C VAL A 158 -7.71 -18.77 -20.22
N LYS A 159 -7.55 -17.93 -21.25
CA LYS A 159 -6.22 -17.47 -21.65
C LYS A 159 -5.81 -16.29 -20.78
N VAL A 160 -4.71 -16.42 -20.04
CA VAL A 160 -4.19 -15.35 -19.19
C VAL A 160 -3.19 -14.48 -19.98
N LEU A 161 -3.48 -13.18 -20.08
CA LEU A 161 -2.60 -12.20 -20.70
C LEU A 161 -1.91 -11.40 -19.60
N LYS A 162 -0.58 -11.40 -19.58
CA LYS A 162 0.18 -10.57 -18.65
C LYS A 162 -0.08 -9.08 -18.95
N GLN A 163 -0.73 -8.40 -18.02
CA GLN A 163 -1.09 -6.99 -18.12
C GLN A 163 0.02 -6.10 -17.52
N GLY A 164 0.33 -5.00 -18.23
CA GLY A 164 1.14 -3.91 -17.71
C GLY A 164 0.29 -2.92 -16.88
N PHE A 165 0.71 -1.67 -16.78
CA PHE A 165 0.01 -0.64 -16.01
C PHE A 165 -1.01 0.19 -16.84
N ASN A 166 -1.20 -0.12 -18.13
CA ASN A 166 -2.16 0.52 -19.01
C ASN A 166 -3.37 -0.38 -19.30
N VAL A 167 -4.37 0.17 -19.97
CA VAL A 167 -5.63 -0.51 -20.31
C VAL A 167 -5.75 -0.91 -21.79
N ASP A 168 -4.66 -0.78 -22.54
CA ASP A 168 -4.60 -1.09 -23.97
C ASP A 168 -5.11 -2.47 -24.33
N PRO A 169 -4.84 -3.54 -23.56
CA PRO A 169 -5.38 -4.86 -23.89
C PRO A 169 -6.90 -4.90 -24.00
N LEU A 170 -7.61 -4.11 -23.19
CA LEU A 170 -9.07 -3.99 -23.29
C LEU A 170 -9.47 -3.09 -24.47
N LEU A 171 -8.82 -1.94 -24.62
CA LEU A 171 -9.15 -0.97 -25.68
C LEU A 171 -8.97 -1.57 -27.06
N GLN A 172 -7.89 -2.32 -27.27
CA GLN A 172 -7.53 -2.97 -28.52
C GLN A 172 -8.17 -4.35 -28.73
N ASN A 173 -9.09 -4.77 -27.84
CA ASN A 173 -9.77 -6.06 -27.87
C ASN A 173 -8.82 -7.28 -27.83
N GLN A 174 -7.62 -7.13 -27.27
CA GLN A 174 -6.68 -8.24 -27.02
C GLN A 174 -7.13 -9.10 -25.85
N ALA A 175 -7.88 -8.51 -24.91
CA ALA A 175 -8.51 -9.19 -23.79
C ALA A 175 -9.99 -8.82 -23.69
N ALA A 176 -10.83 -9.79 -23.36
CA ALA A 176 -12.25 -9.57 -23.08
C ALA A 176 -12.48 -8.78 -21.80
N CYS A 177 -11.64 -9.05 -20.81
CA CYS A 177 -11.61 -8.35 -19.51
C CYS A 177 -10.16 -8.09 -19.10
N ILE A 178 -9.96 -7.08 -18.25
CA ILE A 178 -8.67 -6.76 -17.65
C ILE A 178 -8.81 -6.50 -16.15
N SER A 179 -7.74 -6.73 -15.40
CA SER A 179 -7.63 -6.26 -14.01
C SER A 179 -7.66 -4.74 -13.98
N THR A 180 -8.46 -4.18 -13.07
CA THR A 180 -8.58 -2.75 -12.85
C THR A 180 -8.76 -2.48 -11.36
N MET A 181 -8.27 -1.33 -10.91
CA MET A 181 -8.61 -0.83 -9.59
C MET A 181 -9.77 0.17 -9.70
N ILE A 182 -10.69 0.15 -8.73
CA ILE A 182 -11.80 1.10 -8.64
C ILE A 182 -11.34 2.56 -8.69
N TYR A 183 -10.10 2.82 -8.29
CA TYR A 183 -9.54 4.16 -8.19
C TYR A 183 -8.65 4.56 -9.39
N ASN A 184 -8.25 3.64 -10.27
CA ASN A 184 -7.28 3.95 -11.33
C ASN A 184 -7.71 3.43 -12.72
N GLU A 185 -7.41 2.18 -13.09
CA GLU A 185 -7.51 1.69 -14.47
C GLU A 185 -8.94 1.68 -15.00
N TYR A 186 -9.93 1.45 -14.15
CA TYR A 186 -11.34 1.60 -14.56
C TYR A 186 -11.60 2.96 -15.19
N TRP A 187 -11.07 4.01 -14.57
CA TRP A 187 -11.23 5.37 -15.08
C TRP A 187 -10.36 5.67 -16.28
N GLN A 188 -9.22 5.00 -16.45
CA GLN A 188 -8.44 5.09 -17.69
C GLN A 188 -9.25 4.54 -18.87
N VAL A 189 -10.00 3.46 -18.69
CA VAL A 189 -10.91 2.92 -19.73
C VAL A 189 -12.00 3.94 -20.09
N VAL A 190 -12.62 4.56 -19.08
CA VAL A 190 -13.66 5.59 -19.28
C VAL A 190 -13.07 6.85 -19.96
N ASP A 191 -11.93 7.34 -19.48
CA ASP A 191 -11.25 8.51 -20.06
C ASP A 191 -10.79 8.27 -21.52
N ALA A 192 -10.54 7.00 -21.90
CA ALA A 192 -10.25 6.60 -23.27
C ALA A 192 -11.52 6.57 -24.18
N GLY A 193 -12.68 6.97 -23.66
CA GLY A 193 -13.93 7.13 -24.43
C GLY A 193 -14.85 5.91 -24.38
N VAL A 194 -14.56 4.87 -23.62
CA VAL A 194 -15.50 3.75 -23.43
C VAL A 194 -16.57 4.19 -22.43
N LYS A 195 -17.84 4.13 -22.85
CA LYS A 195 -18.96 4.49 -21.98
C LYS A 195 -19.08 3.50 -20.82
N GLU A 196 -19.39 3.99 -19.63
CA GLU A 196 -19.63 3.12 -18.47
C GLU A 196 -20.77 2.12 -18.74
N SER A 197 -21.80 2.54 -19.53
CA SER A 197 -22.89 1.65 -19.97
C SER A 197 -22.42 0.45 -20.81
N ASP A 198 -21.24 0.53 -21.44
CA ASP A 198 -20.68 -0.52 -22.29
C ASP A 198 -19.71 -1.44 -21.53
N LEU A 199 -19.52 -1.15 -20.24
CA LEU A 199 -18.68 -1.93 -19.34
C LEU A 199 -19.53 -2.80 -18.42
N ILE A 200 -18.95 -3.92 -18.01
CA ILE A 200 -19.37 -4.73 -16.88
C ILE A 200 -18.17 -4.93 -15.97
N THR A 201 -18.37 -4.77 -14.67
CA THR A 201 -17.31 -4.89 -13.67
C THR A 201 -17.67 -5.93 -12.64
N PHE A 202 -16.73 -6.80 -12.34
CA PHE A 202 -16.83 -7.80 -11.28
C PHE A 202 -15.91 -7.39 -10.14
N PHE A 203 -16.48 -7.07 -8.99
CA PHE A 203 -15.73 -6.69 -7.80
C PHE A 203 -15.33 -7.94 -7.03
N TYR A 204 -14.06 -8.12 -6.76
CA TYR A 204 -13.56 -9.26 -6.00
C TYR A 204 -14.19 -9.36 -4.61
N GLU A 205 -14.53 -8.23 -3.98
CA GLU A 205 -15.31 -8.19 -2.72
C GLU A 205 -16.67 -8.87 -2.87
N LYS A 206 -17.42 -8.56 -3.93
CA LYS A 206 -18.76 -9.12 -4.18
C LYS A 206 -18.69 -10.59 -4.58
N GLU A 207 -17.62 -11.00 -5.24
CA GLU A 207 -17.38 -12.38 -5.63
C GLU A 207 -16.87 -13.24 -4.45
N GLY A 208 -16.58 -12.63 -3.30
CA GLY A 208 -16.10 -13.32 -2.10
C GLY A 208 -14.71 -13.93 -2.28
N VAL A 209 -13.87 -13.30 -3.08
CA VAL A 209 -12.47 -13.69 -3.35
C VAL A 209 -11.49 -12.55 -3.11
N ALA A 210 -11.97 -11.46 -2.49
CA ALA A 210 -11.13 -10.35 -2.10
C ALA A 210 -10.10 -10.77 -1.04
N SER A 211 -8.97 -10.11 -1.10
CA SER A 211 -7.89 -10.21 -0.12
C SER A 211 -7.44 -8.82 0.30
N LEU A 212 -6.79 -8.71 1.46
CA LEU A 212 -6.29 -7.43 1.96
C LEU A 212 -5.16 -6.89 1.06
N GLU A 213 -5.29 -5.62 0.69
CA GLU A 213 -4.36 -4.85 -0.13
C GLU A 213 -3.55 -3.87 0.73
N ASP A 214 -2.46 -3.35 0.19
CA ASP A 214 -1.66 -2.22 0.68
C ASP A 214 -1.42 -2.18 2.20
N GLY A 215 -1.10 -3.34 2.77
CA GLY A 215 -0.55 -3.45 4.11
C GLY A 215 0.93 -3.07 4.15
N LEU A 216 1.42 -2.69 5.32
CA LEU A 216 2.82 -2.43 5.61
C LEU A 216 3.46 -3.67 6.23
N TYR A 217 4.61 -4.10 5.69
CA TYR A 217 5.29 -5.32 6.10
C TYR A 217 6.75 -5.06 6.44
N ALA A 218 7.26 -5.80 7.43
CA ALA A 218 8.67 -5.84 7.80
C ALA A 218 9.15 -7.29 7.93
N LEU A 219 10.48 -7.52 8.01
CA LEU A 219 11.03 -8.83 8.30
C LEU A 219 10.85 -9.19 9.78
N GLU A 220 10.45 -10.44 10.05
CA GLU A 220 10.27 -10.96 11.40
C GLU A 220 11.52 -10.82 12.28
N SER A 221 12.71 -10.97 11.69
CA SER A 221 13.99 -10.82 12.40
C SER A 221 14.19 -9.40 12.96
N LYS A 222 13.72 -8.36 12.24
CA LYS A 222 13.83 -6.97 12.67
C LYS A 222 12.87 -6.63 13.82
N LEU A 223 11.73 -7.31 13.88
CA LEU A 223 10.73 -7.09 14.94
C LEU A 223 11.14 -7.65 16.31
N LYS A 224 12.24 -8.40 16.38
CA LYS A 224 12.85 -8.84 17.64
C LYS A 224 13.62 -7.71 18.34
N ASP A 225 13.96 -6.64 17.63
CA ASP A 225 14.62 -5.46 18.17
C ASP A 225 13.57 -4.43 18.64
N PRO A 226 13.47 -4.14 19.94
CA PRO A 226 12.54 -3.14 20.47
C PRO A 226 12.78 -1.73 19.91
N ALA A 227 14.04 -1.39 19.57
CA ALA A 227 14.36 -0.09 18.99
C ALA A 227 13.79 0.02 17.56
N PHE A 228 13.86 -1.06 16.79
CA PHE A 228 13.21 -1.12 15.47
C PHE A 228 11.68 -0.96 15.60
N VAL A 229 11.05 -1.69 16.52
CA VAL A 229 9.60 -1.59 16.76
C VAL A 229 9.19 -0.17 17.14
N ALA A 230 9.94 0.48 18.05
CA ALA A 230 9.68 1.87 18.45
C ALA A 230 9.84 2.84 17.28
N ARG A 231 10.89 2.71 16.46
CA ARG A 231 11.13 3.51 15.27
C ARG A 231 10.00 3.34 14.24
N MET A 232 9.59 2.09 13.98
CA MET A 232 8.47 1.82 13.07
C MET A 232 7.13 2.30 13.64
N GLY A 233 6.95 2.32 14.96
CA GLY A 233 5.81 2.96 15.62
C GLY A 233 5.72 4.45 15.33
N LYS A 234 6.83 5.19 15.46
CA LYS A 234 6.89 6.61 15.05
C LYS A 234 6.55 6.81 13.57
N PHE A 235 7.12 5.95 12.70
CA PHE A 235 6.86 5.97 11.25
C PHE A 235 5.38 5.74 10.94
N VAL A 236 4.77 4.70 11.50
CA VAL A 236 3.35 4.38 11.31
C VAL A 236 2.47 5.51 11.84
N LYS A 237 2.72 6.04 13.05
CA LYS A 237 1.97 7.18 13.62
C LYS A 237 1.95 8.39 12.67
N ALA A 238 3.11 8.78 12.15
CA ALA A 238 3.23 9.88 11.20
C ALA A 238 2.53 9.58 9.87
N THR A 239 2.65 8.34 9.37
CA THR A 239 1.98 7.88 8.16
C THR A 239 0.46 7.93 8.30
N LEU A 240 -0.09 7.46 9.44
CA LEU A 240 -1.54 7.50 9.70
C LEU A 240 -2.06 8.94 9.78
N LYS A 241 -1.27 9.87 10.34
CA LYS A 241 -1.60 11.30 10.32
C LYS A 241 -1.68 11.83 8.87
N GLY A 242 -0.74 11.44 8.02
CA GLY A 242 -0.75 11.75 6.59
C GLY A 242 -1.98 11.20 5.88
N TRP A 243 -2.37 9.96 6.16
CA TRP A 243 -3.58 9.34 5.62
C TRP A 243 -4.86 10.04 6.08
N ASN A 244 -4.96 10.41 7.36
CA ASN A 244 -6.10 11.18 7.87
C ASN A 244 -6.26 12.51 7.15
N ASP A 245 -5.14 13.20 6.89
CA ASP A 245 -5.17 14.46 6.14
C ASP A 245 -5.53 14.23 4.67
N ALA A 246 -5.00 13.18 4.04
CA ALA A 246 -5.30 12.84 2.64
C ALA A 246 -6.79 12.52 2.42
N VAL A 247 -7.40 11.79 3.35
CA VAL A 247 -8.84 11.47 3.30
C VAL A 247 -9.71 12.71 3.53
N LYS A 248 -9.28 13.63 4.42
CA LYS A 248 -10.01 14.88 4.71
C LYS A 248 -9.91 15.89 3.59
N ASP A 249 -8.75 15.96 2.92
CA ASP A 249 -8.49 16.88 1.80
C ASP A 249 -7.92 16.11 0.59
N PRO A 250 -8.77 15.40 -0.17
CA PRO A 250 -8.34 14.65 -1.35
C PRO A 250 -7.67 15.52 -2.43
N ALA A 251 -8.10 16.77 -2.58
CA ALA A 251 -7.54 17.68 -3.58
C ALA A 251 -6.12 18.15 -3.20
N GLY A 252 -5.92 18.50 -1.92
CA GLY A 252 -4.58 18.84 -1.40
C GLY A 252 -3.64 17.65 -1.46
N ALA A 253 -4.10 16.47 -1.10
CA ALA A 253 -3.33 15.23 -1.20
C ALA A 253 -2.90 14.92 -2.63
N ALA A 254 -3.82 15.08 -3.60
CA ALA A 254 -3.51 14.87 -5.02
C ALA A 254 -2.41 15.81 -5.53
N LYS A 255 -2.42 17.09 -5.13
CA LYS A 255 -1.34 18.05 -5.47
C LYS A 255 0.02 17.59 -4.94
N ILE A 256 0.05 17.10 -3.70
CA ILE A 256 1.28 16.58 -3.07
C ILE A 256 1.79 15.35 -3.83
N VAL A 257 0.91 14.43 -4.20
CA VAL A 257 1.26 13.23 -4.98
C VAL A 257 1.83 13.59 -6.34
N VAL A 258 1.19 14.53 -7.07
CA VAL A 258 1.70 15.00 -8.36
C VAL A 258 3.10 15.61 -8.22
N ALA A 259 3.32 16.43 -7.18
CA ALA A 259 4.64 17.01 -6.91
C ALA A 259 5.70 15.98 -6.51
N ALA A 260 5.29 14.83 -5.98
CA ALA A 260 6.18 13.75 -5.55
C ALA A 260 6.48 12.73 -6.69
N ASP A 261 5.83 12.84 -7.84
CA ASP A 261 6.07 11.95 -8.98
C ASP A 261 7.26 12.43 -9.84
N PRO A 262 8.41 11.74 -9.82
CA PRO A 262 9.59 12.14 -10.59
C PRO A 262 9.43 11.90 -12.09
N SER A 263 8.45 11.09 -12.51
CA SER A 263 8.18 10.80 -13.93
C SER A 263 7.36 11.88 -14.62
N GLY A 264 6.65 12.71 -13.84
CA GLY A 264 5.72 13.72 -14.35
C GLY A 264 4.48 13.15 -15.03
N SER A 265 4.22 11.84 -14.89
CA SER A 265 3.06 11.18 -15.51
C SER A 265 1.75 11.37 -14.72
N ALA A 266 1.85 11.67 -13.43
CA ALA A 266 0.71 11.90 -12.57
C ALA A 266 0.03 13.25 -12.89
N THR A 267 -1.23 13.23 -13.27
CA THR A 267 -2.00 14.46 -13.52
C THR A 267 -2.95 14.77 -12.36
N LEU A 268 -3.16 16.05 -12.05
CA LEU A 268 -3.99 16.45 -10.91
C LEU A 268 -5.41 15.88 -11.02
N LYS A 269 -6.05 15.97 -12.19
CA LYS A 269 -7.41 15.44 -12.44
C LYS A 269 -7.51 13.94 -12.08
N VAL A 270 -6.53 13.16 -12.51
CA VAL A 270 -6.51 11.72 -12.26
C VAL A 270 -6.28 11.45 -10.76
N GLN A 271 -5.31 12.14 -10.15
CA GLN A 271 -4.96 11.92 -8.75
C GLN A 271 -6.06 12.37 -7.78
N GLU A 272 -6.79 13.44 -8.06
CA GLU A 272 -7.95 13.85 -7.26
C GLU A 272 -9.07 12.81 -7.30
N ARG A 273 -9.40 12.30 -8.48
CA ARG A 273 -10.40 11.23 -8.63
C ARG A 273 -9.93 9.94 -7.94
N GLN A 274 -8.66 9.60 -8.12
CA GLN A 274 -8.07 8.44 -7.48
C GLN A 274 -8.14 8.55 -5.95
N MET A 275 -7.77 9.68 -5.37
CA MET A 275 -7.80 9.87 -3.92
C MET A 275 -9.21 9.75 -3.34
N LYS A 276 -10.24 10.27 -4.04
CA LYS A 276 -11.64 10.13 -3.61
C LYS A 276 -12.06 8.66 -3.54
N ASN A 277 -11.65 7.84 -4.51
CA ASN A 277 -11.97 6.42 -4.51
C ASN A 277 -11.13 5.64 -3.47
N VAL A 278 -9.85 5.95 -3.34
CA VAL A 278 -8.96 5.35 -2.32
C VAL A 278 -9.51 5.58 -0.91
N ALA A 279 -10.04 6.77 -0.63
CA ALA A 279 -10.65 7.09 0.66
C ALA A 279 -11.79 6.11 1.05
N THR A 280 -12.49 5.53 0.07
CA THR A 280 -13.56 4.55 0.32
C THR A 280 -13.05 3.18 0.76
N LEU A 281 -11.77 2.88 0.51
CA LEU A 281 -11.10 1.63 0.88
C LEU A 281 -10.47 1.71 2.28
N ILE A 282 -10.39 2.91 2.86
CA ILE A 282 -9.83 3.18 4.19
C ILE A 282 -10.99 3.48 5.14
N SER A 283 -11.76 2.44 5.50
CA SER A 283 -13.00 2.58 6.29
C SER A 283 -12.76 3.04 7.73
N ASN A 284 -11.55 2.83 8.27
CA ASN A 284 -11.15 3.24 9.62
C ASN A 284 -10.46 4.62 9.66
N ALA A 285 -10.45 5.38 8.54
CA ALA A 285 -9.85 6.72 8.52
C ALA A 285 -10.48 7.64 9.58
N GLY A 286 -9.63 8.34 10.32
CA GLY A 286 -10.06 9.23 11.39
C GLY A 286 -10.42 8.54 12.70
N THR A 287 -10.31 7.24 12.80
CA THR A 287 -10.55 6.45 14.02
C THR A 287 -9.26 5.93 14.64
N ALA A 288 -9.33 5.51 15.90
CA ALA A 288 -8.21 4.85 16.58
C ALA A 288 -7.86 3.47 16.00
N LYS A 289 -8.67 2.94 15.08
CA LYS A 289 -8.45 1.65 14.41
C LYS A 289 -7.75 1.77 13.07
N MET A 290 -7.53 2.97 12.54
CA MET A 290 -6.78 3.15 11.30
C MET A 290 -5.37 2.58 11.44
N GLY A 291 -4.98 1.71 10.54
CA GLY A 291 -3.70 0.99 10.59
C GLY A 291 -3.73 -0.32 11.41
N TYR A 292 -4.82 -0.60 12.11
CA TYR A 292 -4.99 -1.87 12.83
C TYR A 292 -5.41 -2.99 11.86
N LEU A 293 -4.68 -4.09 11.88
CA LEU A 293 -5.12 -5.29 11.16
C LEU A 293 -6.21 -6.01 11.96
N ASP A 294 -7.44 -6.03 11.43
CA ASP A 294 -8.52 -6.84 12.00
C ASP A 294 -8.22 -8.34 11.80
N PRO A 295 -8.10 -9.12 12.90
CA PRO A 295 -7.85 -10.56 12.81
C PRO A 295 -8.89 -11.30 11.97
N ALA A 296 -10.16 -10.89 11.99
CA ALA A 296 -11.20 -11.54 11.20
C ALA A 296 -11.01 -11.26 9.69
N ALA A 297 -10.54 -10.07 9.30
CA ALA A 297 -10.20 -9.75 7.92
C ALA A 297 -8.96 -10.53 7.45
N TYR A 298 -7.97 -10.70 8.33
CA TYR A 298 -6.83 -11.56 8.09
C TYR A 298 -7.25 -13.01 7.85
N GLU A 299 -8.05 -13.59 8.74
CA GLU A 299 -8.53 -14.97 8.62
C GLU A 299 -9.36 -15.20 7.35
N ARG A 300 -10.21 -14.24 6.94
CA ARG A 300 -10.92 -14.31 5.67
C ARG A 300 -9.97 -14.37 4.48
N THR A 301 -8.93 -13.52 4.48
CA THR A 301 -7.90 -13.52 3.43
C THR A 301 -7.17 -14.87 3.38
N VAL A 302 -6.72 -15.40 4.53
CA VAL A 302 -6.07 -16.71 4.61
C VAL A 302 -6.96 -17.82 4.06
N LYS A 303 -8.25 -17.84 4.42
CA LYS A 303 -9.22 -18.82 3.89
C LYS A 303 -9.31 -18.75 2.35
N VAL A 304 -9.38 -17.55 1.78
CA VAL A 304 -9.39 -17.36 0.32
C VAL A 304 -8.13 -17.94 -0.31
N LEU A 305 -6.96 -17.70 0.28
CA LEU A 305 -5.68 -18.16 -0.27
C LEU A 305 -5.46 -19.67 -0.16
N LEU A 306 -6.02 -20.31 0.87
CA LEU A 306 -6.00 -21.76 1.04
C LEU A 306 -6.98 -22.48 0.12
N ALA A 307 -8.03 -21.79 -0.37
CA ALA A 307 -9.11 -22.39 -1.15
C ALA A 307 -8.78 -22.59 -2.63
N GLY A 308 -7.56 -22.35 -3.07
CA GLY A 308 -7.11 -22.38 -4.48
C GLY A 308 -7.13 -23.75 -5.18
N GLY A 309 -7.96 -24.69 -4.77
CA GLY A 309 -8.12 -26.01 -5.39
C GLY A 309 -6.82 -26.83 -5.40
N SER A 310 -6.38 -27.28 -6.57
CA SER A 310 -5.14 -28.08 -6.73
C SER A 310 -3.85 -27.25 -6.61
N SER A 311 -3.96 -25.92 -6.65
CA SER A 311 -2.81 -25.00 -6.61
C SER A 311 -3.11 -23.78 -5.75
N PRO A 312 -3.30 -23.96 -4.42
CA PRO A 312 -3.56 -22.84 -3.52
C PRO A 312 -2.35 -21.90 -3.45
N VAL A 313 -2.60 -20.63 -3.20
CA VAL A 313 -1.54 -19.59 -3.06
C VAL A 313 -0.64 -19.91 -1.87
N ILE A 314 -1.22 -20.37 -0.79
CA ILE A 314 -0.52 -20.91 0.39
C ILE A 314 -1.07 -22.30 0.72
N LYS A 315 -0.21 -23.18 1.23
CA LYS A 315 -0.56 -24.57 1.55
C LYS A 315 -0.97 -24.78 3.00
N LYS A 316 -0.59 -23.85 3.87
CA LYS A 316 -0.92 -23.88 5.29
C LYS A 316 -1.21 -22.48 5.83
N ASP A 317 -2.04 -22.42 6.86
CA ASP A 317 -2.30 -21.18 7.58
C ASP A 317 -1.03 -20.77 8.34
N PRO A 318 -0.47 -19.56 8.06
CA PRO A 318 0.69 -19.07 8.80
C PRO A 318 0.35 -18.58 10.22
N GLY A 319 -0.93 -18.48 10.57
CA GLY A 319 -1.40 -18.06 11.88
C GLY A 319 -0.92 -16.67 12.28
N LYS A 320 -0.82 -16.45 13.58
CA LYS A 320 -0.37 -15.14 14.14
C LYS A 320 1.09 -14.80 13.85
N ALA A 321 1.89 -15.71 13.28
CA ALA A 321 3.27 -15.42 12.92
C ALA A 321 3.39 -14.43 11.73
N ALA A 322 2.33 -14.27 10.93
CA ALA A 322 2.33 -13.41 9.75
C ALA A 322 1.88 -11.96 10.02
N TYR A 323 1.50 -11.61 11.24
CA TYR A 323 1.20 -10.23 11.62
C TYR A 323 1.51 -9.94 13.08
N THR A 324 1.66 -8.67 13.42
CA THR A 324 1.81 -8.19 14.79
C THR A 324 1.13 -6.86 14.99
N HIS A 325 0.56 -6.64 16.16
CA HIS A 325 0.05 -5.33 16.56
C HIS A 325 1.08 -4.48 17.32
N ALA A 326 2.26 -5.02 17.64
CA ALA A 326 3.26 -4.33 18.45
C ALA A 326 3.68 -2.96 17.90
N VAL A 327 3.82 -2.85 16.55
CA VAL A 327 4.15 -1.58 15.89
C VAL A 327 2.97 -0.61 15.93
N PHE A 328 1.75 -1.09 15.70
CA PHE A 328 0.53 -0.30 15.82
C PHE A 328 0.32 0.21 17.25
N GLU A 329 0.53 -0.63 18.25
CA GLU A 329 0.46 -0.26 19.68
C GLU A 329 1.53 0.77 20.04
N ALA A 330 2.75 0.64 19.50
CA ALA A 330 3.80 1.63 19.66
C ALA A 330 3.44 2.98 19.00
N ALA A 331 2.72 2.96 17.87
CA ALA A 331 2.23 4.14 17.18
C ALA A 331 1.10 4.86 17.95
N SER A 332 0.37 4.13 18.80
CA SER A 332 -0.76 4.65 19.58
C SER A 332 -0.35 5.34 20.88
N LYS A 333 0.90 5.19 21.29
CA LYS A 333 1.51 5.89 22.42
C LYS A 333 1.98 7.28 22.01
#